data_516ff5f196fc32aa8bc22ff920a2ecd4
#
_entry.id   516ff5f196fc32aa8bc22ff920a2ecd4
#
_cell.length_a   1.000
_cell.length_b   1.000
_cell.length_c   1.000
_cell.angle_alpha   90.00
_cell.angle_beta   90.00
_cell.angle_gamma   90.00
#
_symmetry.space_group_name_H-M   'P 1'
#
loop_
_entity.id
_entity.type
_entity.pdbx_description
1 polymer ?
#
loop_
_entity_poly.entity_id
_entity_poly.type
_entity_poly.pdbx_seq_one_letter_code
_entity_poly.pdbx_strand_id
1 'polypeptide(L)'
;MSKTISVEITINASLDEVWNEVSKIENHSNWMKDAEKIYFQTDKKSGVGTKIKVLTKIGPIKLNDFMTFTKWENKKAIGVDHVGLVTGVGEMQFHEISEKKTKFKWIETLNFPIYLGGPIGEYFGKPILEFIWKQNLNNLKEIFEK
;
A
#
# COMPACT_ATOMS: atom_id res chain seq x y z
N MET A 1 -8.54 -18.62 5.17
CA MET A 1 -7.99 -18.55 3.80
C MET A 1 -7.71 -17.12 3.42
N SER A 2 -6.53 -16.83 2.87
CA SER A 2 -6.15 -15.49 2.48
C SER A 2 -6.68 -15.14 1.09
N LYS A 3 -6.82 -13.83 0.84
CA LYS A 3 -7.22 -13.29 -0.46
C LYS A 3 -6.13 -12.38 -0.97
N THR A 4 -5.85 -12.48 -2.26
CA THR A 4 -4.89 -11.63 -2.95
C THR A 4 -5.63 -10.55 -3.72
N ILE A 5 -5.22 -9.31 -3.51
CA ILE A 5 -5.74 -8.14 -4.21
C ILE A 5 -4.58 -7.53 -4.98
N SER A 6 -4.79 -7.27 -6.26
CA SER A 6 -3.76 -6.68 -7.12
C SER A 6 -4.37 -5.54 -7.91
N VAL A 7 -3.75 -4.36 -7.81
CA VAL A 7 -4.15 -3.19 -8.58
C VAL A 7 -2.90 -2.58 -9.22
N GLU A 8 -3.07 -1.98 -10.40
CA GLU A 8 -1.94 -1.36 -11.10
C GLU A 8 -2.38 -0.13 -11.87
N ILE A 9 -1.44 0.76 -12.15
CA ILE A 9 -1.68 1.97 -12.91
C ILE A 9 -0.41 2.37 -13.66
N THR A 10 -0.60 3.00 -14.81
CA THR A 10 0.50 3.61 -15.55
C THR A 10 0.51 5.11 -15.24
N ILE A 11 1.66 5.58 -14.76
CA ILE A 11 1.86 6.97 -14.36
C ILE A 11 2.75 7.66 -15.40
N ASN A 12 2.34 8.85 -15.85
CA ASN A 12 3.11 9.62 -16.83
C ASN A 12 4.21 10.43 -16.14
N ALA A 13 5.16 9.71 -15.58
CA ALA A 13 6.32 10.25 -14.89
C ALA A 13 7.46 9.25 -14.96
N SER A 14 8.68 9.71 -14.79
CA SER A 14 9.86 8.84 -14.82
C SER A 14 9.86 7.89 -13.62
N LEU A 15 10.59 6.79 -13.75
CA LEU A 15 10.77 5.84 -12.65
C LEU A 15 11.35 6.54 -11.41
N ASP A 16 12.33 7.44 -11.61
CA ASP A 16 12.93 8.19 -10.50
C ASP A 16 11.90 9.07 -9.77
N GLU A 17 11.06 9.77 -10.51
CA GLU A 17 10.03 10.62 -9.91
C GLU A 17 9.00 9.81 -9.13
N VAL A 18 8.52 8.70 -9.70
CA VAL A 18 7.55 7.85 -9.03
C VAL A 18 8.16 7.21 -7.78
N TRP A 19 9.38 6.69 -7.91
CA TRP A 19 10.08 6.11 -6.77
C TRP A 19 10.29 7.12 -5.65
N ASN A 20 10.74 8.34 -6.00
CA ASN A 20 10.98 9.38 -4.99
C ASN A 20 9.71 9.72 -4.21
N GLU A 21 8.55 9.72 -4.85
CA GLU A 21 7.30 10.01 -4.16
C GLU A 21 6.84 8.81 -3.31
N VAL A 22 6.80 7.62 -3.89
CA VAL A 22 6.25 6.43 -3.23
C VAL A 22 7.15 5.90 -2.12
N SER A 23 8.47 6.03 -2.27
CA SER A 23 9.40 5.57 -1.23
C SER A 23 9.39 6.45 0.02
N LYS A 24 8.77 7.62 -0.04
CA LYS A 24 8.52 8.45 1.14
C LYS A 24 7.24 7.96 1.82
N ILE A 25 7.41 7.06 2.77
CA ILE A 25 6.27 6.41 3.44
C ILE A 25 5.36 7.44 4.13
N GLU A 26 5.93 8.51 4.69
CA GLU A 26 5.18 9.59 5.33
C GLU A 26 4.21 10.28 4.38
N ASN A 27 4.40 10.17 3.06
CA ASN A 27 3.54 10.80 2.06
C ASN A 27 2.39 9.89 1.62
N HIS A 28 2.36 8.62 2.03
CA HIS A 28 1.33 7.69 1.59
C HIS A 28 -0.09 8.17 1.92
N SER A 29 -0.27 8.85 3.04
CA SER A 29 -1.58 9.37 3.42
C SER A 29 -2.09 10.47 2.47
N ASN A 30 -1.22 11.03 1.63
CA ASN A 30 -1.63 12.03 0.64
C ASN A 30 -2.43 11.43 -0.51
N TRP A 31 -2.21 10.14 -0.81
CA TRP A 31 -2.90 9.47 -1.90
C TRP A 31 -3.66 8.22 -1.46
N MET A 32 -3.33 7.62 -0.32
CA MET A 32 -4.09 6.52 0.27
C MET A 32 -5.16 7.07 1.21
N LYS A 33 -6.41 7.11 0.77
CA LYS A 33 -7.48 7.71 1.57
C LYS A 33 -7.88 6.86 2.78
N ASP A 34 -7.64 5.55 2.71
CA ASP A 34 -7.88 4.64 3.83
C ASP A 34 -6.76 4.74 4.89
N ALA A 35 -5.60 5.26 4.53
CA ALA A 35 -4.51 5.49 5.48
C ALA A 35 -4.61 6.92 6.04
N GLU A 36 -5.39 7.10 7.12
CA GLU A 36 -5.61 8.41 7.71
C GLU A 36 -4.35 9.04 8.27
N LYS A 37 -3.59 8.25 9.03
CA LYS A 37 -2.33 8.72 9.66
C LYS A 37 -1.33 7.59 9.70
N ILE A 38 -0.06 7.95 9.52
CA ILE A 38 1.06 7.01 9.55
C ILE A 38 2.01 7.46 10.66
N TYR A 39 2.32 6.52 11.56
CA TYR A 39 3.23 6.75 12.68
C TYR A 39 4.43 5.83 12.55
N PHE A 40 5.64 6.38 12.52
CA PHE A 40 6.85 5.57 12.52
C PHE A 40 7.12 5.07 13.94
N GLN A 41 7.38 3.78 14.06
CA GLN A 41 7.72 3.14 15.34
C GLN A 41 9.22 2.91 15.47
N THR A 42 9.97 3.21 14.42
CA THR A 42 11.43 3.12 14.38
C THR A 42 12.00 4.50 14.06
N ASP A 43 13.27 4.73 14.42
CA ASP A 43 13.94 5.97 14.06
C ASP A 43 14.15 6.06 12.56
N LYS A 44 14.49 4.93 11.92
CA LYS A 44 14.60 4.88 10.47
C LYS A 44 13.21 5.01 9.83
N LYS A 45 13.14 5.70 8.71
CA LYS A 45 11.90 5.95 7.98
C LYS A 45 11.88 5.33 6.58
N SER A 46 12.91 4.57 6.24
CA SER A 46 13.01 3.89 4.97
C SER A 46 13.90 2.65 5.10
N GLY A 47 13.76 1.72 4.16
CA GLY A 47 14.56 0.51 4.12
C GLY A 47 13.99 -0.61 4.97
N VAL A 48 14.59 -1.78 4.83
CA VAL A 48 14.20 -2.99 5.57
C VAL A 48 14.35 -2.72 7.08
N GLY A 49 13.37 -3.19 7.85
CA GLY A 49 13.35 -3.02 9.30
C GLY A 49 12.55 -1.82 9.78
N THR A 50 12.15 -0.93 8.89
CA THR A 50 11.24 0.17 9.22
C THR A 50 9.91 -0.39 9.67
N LYS A 51 9.37 0.13 10.78
CA LYS A 51 8.06 -0.28 11.32
C LYS A 51 7.16 0.93 11.41
N ILE A 52 5.91 0.74 10.99
CA ILE A 52 4.90 1.80 11.03
C ILE A 52 3.60 1.27 11.63
N LYS A 53 2.84 2.21 12.18
CA LYS A 53 1.45 2.00 12.57
C LYS A 53 0.60 2.92 11.68
N VAL A 54 -0.36 2.34 10.97
CA VAL A 54 -1.26 3.09 10.09
C VAL A 54 -2.65 3.08 10.70
N LEU A 55 -3.19 4.27 10.95
CA LEU A 55 -4.60 4.39 11.32
C LEU A 55 -5.41 4.24 10.04
N THR A 56 -6.03 3.07 9.88
CA THR A 56 -6.77 2.71 8.68
C THR A 56 -8.27 2.88 8.91
N LYS A 57 -8.92 3.55 7.97
CA LYS A 57 -10.36 3.79 8.03
C LYS A 57 -11.02 3.36 6.73
N ILE A 58 -11.96 2.43 6.84
CA ILE A 58 -12.73 1.93 5.69
C ILE A 58 -14.21 1.99 6.09
N GLY A 59 -14.93 3.03 5.58
CA GLY A 59 -16.29 3.29 6.00
C GLY A 59 -16.37 3.52 7.51
N PRO A 60 -17.22 2.79 8.24
CA PRO A 60 -17.32 2.93 9.70
C PRO A 60 -16.22 2.16 10.46
N ILE A 61 -15.44 1.36 9.77
CA ILE A 61 -14.41 0.52 10.38
C ILE A 61 -13.11 1.30 10.52
N LYS A 62 -12.58 1.36 11.76
CA LYS A 62 -11.27 1.95 12.04
C LYS A 62 -10.42 0.90 12.74
N LEU A 63 -9.16 0.78 12.32
CA LEU A 63 -8.23 -0.12 12.98
C LEU A 63 -6.81 0.40 12.83
N ASN A 64 -5.94 -0.08 13.70
CA ASN A 64 -4.51 0.18 13.60
C ASN A 64 -3.87 -0.98 12.85
N ASP A 65 -3.28 -0.67 11.71
CA ASP A 65 -2.57 -1.65 10.91
C ASP A 65 -1.07 -1.48 11.16
N PHE A 66 -0.41 -2.54 11.59
CA PHE A 66 1.02 -2.52 11.88
C PHE A 66 1.78 -3.20 10.76
N MET A 67 2.80 -2.53 10.25
CA MET A 67 3.59 -3.05 9.14
C MET A 67 5.07 -3.01 9.46
N THR A 68 5.78 -4.04 9.01
CA THR A 68 7.24 -4.09 9.03
C THR A 68 7.71 -4.21 7.59
N PHE A 69 8.60 -3.32 7.16
CA PHE A 69 9.15 -3.38 5.82
C PHE A 69 10.22 -4.47 5.75
N THR A 70 9.97 -5.45 4.89
CA THR A 70 10.81 -6.65 4.77
C THR A 70 11.60 -6.69 3.48
N LYS A 71 11.23 -5.84 2.51
CA LYS A 71 11.89 -5.78 1.21
C LYS A 71 11.99 -4.32 0.78
N TRP A 72 13.16 -3.93 0.31
CA TRP A 72 13.39 -2.57 -0.15
C TRP A 72 14.43 -2.59 -1.25
N GLU A 73 13.98 -2.77 -2.48
CA GLU A 73 14.85 -2.81 -3.66
C GLU A 73 14.72 -1.48 -4.40
N ASN A 74 15.79 -0.74 -4.47
CA ASN A 74 15.80 0.62 -5.03
C ASN A 74 15.19 0.65 -6.44
N LYS A 75 14.12 1.43 -6.59
CA LYS A 75 13.40 1.64 -7.86
C LYS A 75 12.77 0.36 -8.44
N LYS A 76 12.63 -0.68 -7.63
CA LYS A 76 12.07 -1.96 -8.08
C LYS A 76 10.89 -2.43 -7.23
N ALA A 77 11.09 -2.50 -5.91
CA ALA A 77 10.05 -3.07 -5.05
C ALA A 77 10.20 -2.65 -3.59
N ILE A 78 9.06 -2.50 -2.93
CA ILE A 78 8.96 -2.31 -1.48
C ILE A 78 7.97 -3.36 -0.99
N GLY A 79 8.40 -4.19 -0.03
CA GLY A 79 7.56 -5.23 0.54
C GLY A 79 7.34 -5.04 2.02
N VAL A 80 6.17 -5.45 2.52
CA VAL A 80 5.80 -5.33 3.93
C VAL A 80 5.15 -6.60 4.44
N ASP A 81 5.29 -6.82 5.74
CA ASP A 81 4.49 -7.78 6.49
C ASP A 81 3.48 -6.98 7.32
N HIS A 82 2.22 -7.38 7.26
CA HIS A 82 1.19 -6.86 8.15
C HIS A 82 1.21 -7.70 9.42
N VAL A 83 1.41 -7.06 10.56
CA VAL A 83 1.52 -7.73 11.86
C VAL A 83 0.52 -7.10 12.83
N GLY A 84 -0.55 -7.78 13.14
CA GLY A 84 -1.59 -7.26 14.01
C GLY A 84 -2.89 -7.97 13.77
N LEU A 85 -4.00 -7.23 13.79
CA LEU A 85 -5.33 -7.79 13.60
C LEU A 85 -5.52 -8.33 12.18
N VAL A 86 -5.06 -7.58 11.19
CA VAL A 86 -4.99 -8.04 9.81
C VAL A 86 -3.55 -8.49 9.59
N THR A 87 -3.35 -9.71 9.11
CA THR A 87 -2.02 -10.24 8.82
C THR A 87 -1.89 -10.49 7.32
N GLY A 88 -0.66 -10.71 6.88
CA GLY A 88 -0.38 -10.99 5.47
C GLY A 88 0.82 -10.24 4.97
N VAL A 89 0.98 -10.22 3.66
CA VAL A 89 2.12 -9.60 3.00
C VAL A 89 1.65 -8.67 1.89
N GLY A 90 2.41 -7.60 1.65
CA GLY A 90 2.15 -6.67 0.57
C GLY A 90 3.42 -6.34 -0.17
N GLU A 91 3.28 -5.97 -1.43
CA GLU A 91 4.41 -5.55 -2.24
C GLU A 91 3.99 -4.48 -3.23
N MET A 92 4.80 -3.43 -3.33
CA MET A 92 4.67 -2.39 -4.34
C MET A 92 5.80 -2.60 -5.34
N GLN A 93 5.47 -2.67 -6.63
CA GLN A 93 6.42 -2.93 -7.70
C GLN A 93 6.44 -1.78 -8.69
N PHE A 94 7.63 -1.46 -9.17
CA PHE A 94 7.87 -0.35 -10.07
C PHE A 94 8.50 -0.88 -11.36
N HIS A 95 7.90 -0.57 -12.50
CA HIS A 95 8.39 -1.03 -13.80
C HIS A 95 8.49 0.16 -14.76
N GLU A 96 9.69 0.44 -15.23
CA GLU A 96 9.90 1.49 -16.22
C GLU A 96 9.35 1.03 -17.57
N ILE A 97 8.43 1.82 -18.16
CA ILE A 97 7.90 1.58 -19.49
C ILE A 97 8.68 2.40 -20.51
N SER A 98 8.94 3.67 -20.19
CA SER A 98 9.74 4.58 -21.01
C SER A 98 10.30 5.67 -20.09
N GLU A 99 11.02 6.65 -20.65
CA GLU A 99 11.63 7.72 -19.87
C GLU A 99 10.63 8.48 -19.01
N LYS A 100 9.37 8.60 -19.46
CA LYS A 100 8.32 9.35 -18.74
C LYS A 100 7.07 8.53 -18.51
N LYS A 101 7.22 7.21 -18.44
CA LYS A 101 6.10 6.32 -18.11
C LYS A 101 6.58 5.21 -17.19
N THR A 102 5.87 5.03 -16.08
CA THR A 102 6.17 4.02 -15.09
C THR A 102 4.89 3.26 -14.75
N LYS A 103 4.96 1.94 -14.73
CA LYS A 103 3.87 1.12 -14.23
C LYS A 103 4.10 0.85 -12.76
N PHE A 104 3.11 1.17 -11.94
CA PHE A 104 3.11 0.91 -10.51
C PHE A 104 2.08 -0.15 -10.20
N LYS A 105 2.51 -1.21 -9.52
CA LYS A 105 1.66 -2.33 -9.17
C LYS A 105 1.69 -2.54 -7.66
N TRP A 106 0.51 -2.77 -7.07
CA TRP A 106 0.35 -2.96 -5.63
C TRP A 106 -0.40 -4.27 -5.41
N ILE A 107 0.24 -5.21 -4.71
CA ILE A 107 -0.29 -6.55 -4.47
C ILE A 107 -0.33 -6.77 -2.96
N GLU A 108 -1.47 -7.24 -2.45
CA GLU A 108 -1.64 -7.56 -1.03
C GLU A 108 -2.31 -8.92 -0.88
N THR A 109 -1.77 -9.76 -0.02
CA THR A 109 -2.39 -11.02 0.38
C THR A 109 -2.71 -10.91 1.86
N LEU A 110 -4.00 -10.80 2.20
CA LEU A 110 -4.45 -10.44 3.54
C LEU A 110 -5.28 -11.55 4.17
N ASN A 111 -5.13 -11.69 5.50
CA ASN A 111 -5.93 -12.56 6.34
C ASN A 111 -6.66 -11.71 7.36
N PHE A 112 -8.00 -11.77 7.35
CA PHE A 112 -8.83 -11.01 8.27
C PHE A 112 -9.08 -11.82 9.54
N PRO A 113 -9.13 -11.14 10.72
CA PRO A 113 -9.52 -11.81 11.95
C PRO A 113 -10.99 -12.20 11.91
N ILE A 114 -11.37 -13.15 12.77
CA ILE A 114 -12.74 -13.70 12.81
C ILE A 114 -13.78 -12.60 13.02
N TYR A 115 -13.52 -11.61 13.88
CA TYR A 115 -14.50 -10.57 14.16
C TYR A 115 -14.72 -9.60 12.97
N LEU A 116 -13.83 -9.60 11.98
CA LEU A 116 -14.03 -8.90 10.70
C LEU A 116 -14.57 -9.86 9.63
N GLY A 117 -15.08 -11.02 10.05
CA GLY A 117 -15.67 -12.01 9.16
C GLY A 117 -14.75 -13.12 8.71
N GLY A 118 -13.46 -13.08 9.06
CA GLY A 118 -12.48 -14.10 8.63
C GLY A 118 -12.54 -14.33 7.11
N PRO A 119 -12.60 -15.60 6.65
CA PRO A 119 -12.68 -15.89 5.21
C PRO A 119 -13.88 -15.28 4.51
N ILE A 120 -15.02 -15.18 5.20
CA ILE A 120 -16.22 -14.56 4.63
C ILE A 120 -16.00 -13.05 4.47
N GLY A 121 -15.40 -12.40 5.48
CA GLY A 121 -15.06 -10.99 5.41
C GLY A 121 -14.06 -10.71 4.30
N GLU A 122 -13.10 -11.60 4.07
CA GLU A 122 -12.15 -11.49 2.97
C GLU A 122 -12.85 -11.53 1.62
N TYR A 123 -13.81 -12.45 1.48
CA TYR A 123 -14.56 -12.60 0.24
C TYR A 123 -15.36 -11.35 -0.12
N PHE A 124 -16.07 -10.78 0.85
CA PHE A 124 -16.87 -9.56 0.61
C PHE A 124 -16.02 -8.30 0.62
N GLY A 125 -14.92 -8.30 1.38
CA GLY A 125 -14.03 -7.15 1.48
C GLY A 125 -13.14 -6.95 0.25
N LYS A 126 -12.81 -8.02 -0.47
CA LYS A 126 -11.92 -7.94 -1.61
C LYS A 126 -12.37 -6.91 -2.67
N PRO A 127 -13.61 -6.96 -3.20
CA PRO A 127 -14.00 -5.96 -4.19
C PRO A 127 -14.04 -4.54 -3.63
N ILE A 128 -14.35 -4.37 -2.35
CA ILE A 128 -14.35 -3.06 -1.71
C ILE A 128 -12.93 -2.50 -1.64
N LEU A 129 -11.98 -3.33 -1.20
CA LEU A 129 -10.57 -2.92 -1.12
C LEU A 129 -9.99 -2.66 -2.50
N GLU A 130 -10.33 -3.49 -3.49
CA GLU A 130 -9.89 -3.24 -4.87
C GLU A 130 -10.36 -1.87 -5.35
N PHE A 131 -11.61 -1.53 -5.08
CA PHE A 131 -12.17 -0.24 -5.48
C PHE A 131 -11.41 0.91 -4.79
N ILE A 132 -11.24 0.83 -3.48
CA ILE A 132 -10.55 1.87 -2.69
C ILE A 132 -9.11 2.02 -3.18
N TRP A 133 -8.40 0.92 -3.39
CA TRP A 133 -6.99 0.97 -3.79
C TRP A 133 -6.80 1.44 -5.22
N LYS A 134 -7.72 1.13 -6.12
CA LYS A 134 -7.70 1.72 -7.47
C LYS A 134 -7.88 3.23 -7.40
N GLN A 135 -8.77 3.71 -6.53
CA GLN A 135 -8.92 5.14 -6.29
C GLN A 135 -7.62 5.75 -5.74
N ASN A 136 -6.97 5.04 -4.82
CA ASN A 136 -5.69 5.49 -4.27
C ASN A 136 -4.64 5.62 -5.37
N LEU A 137 -4.57 4.66 -6.29
CA LEU A 137 -3.63 4.73 -7.41
C LEU A 137 -3.96 5.88 -8.36
N ASN A 138 -5.23 6.17 -8.59
CA ASN A 138 -5.63 7.32 -9.37
C ASN A 138 -5.20 8.62 -8.68
N ASN A 139 -5.34 8.70 -7.37
CA ASN A 139 -4.88 9.85 -6.59
C ASN A 139 -3.36 10.04 -6.72
N LEU A 140 -2.62 8.94 -6.67
CA LEU A 140 -1.17 8.97 -6.86
C LEU A 140 -0.82 9.50 -8.26
N LYS A 141 -1.50 8.98 -9.28
CA LYS A 141 -1.27 9.42 -10.67
C LYS A 141 -1.51 10.91 -10.82
N GLU A 142 -2.56 11.44 -10.19
CA GLU A 142 -2.89 12.86 -10.25
C GLU A 142 -1.78 13.77 -9.70
N ILE A 143 -0.99 13.27 -8.76
CA ILE A 143 0.14 14.03 -8.20
C ILE A 143 1.12 14.41 -9.31
N PHE A 144 1.31 13.54 -10.29
CA PHE A 144 2.26 13.73 -11.38
C PHE A 144 1.68 14.42 -12.61
N GLU A 145 0.36 14.62 -12.65
CA GLU A 145 -0.33 15.20 -13.81
C GLU A 145 -0.66 16.70 -13.65
N LYS A 146 -0.23 17.28 -12.56
CA LYS A 146 -0.46 18.71 -12.29
C LYS A 146 0.61 19.60 -12.89
#